data_0d6292e0a7cb2426f3f8bdff86081048
#
_entry.id   0d6292e0a7cb2426f3f8bdff86081048
#
_cell.length_a   1.000
_cell.length_b   1.000
_cell.length_c   1.000
_cell.angle_alpha   90.00
_cell.angle_beta   90.00
_cell.angle_gamma   90.00
#
_symmetry.space_group_name_H-M   'P 1'
#
loop_
_entity.id
_entity.type
_entity.pdbx_description
1 polymer ?
#
loop_
_entity_poly.entity_id
_entity_poly.type
_entity_poly.pdbx_seq_one_letter_code
_entity_poly.pdbx_strand_id
1 'polypeptide(L)'
;MWKKQPQSGGMEEAMKLLSLEEELRSNAYPGRGIVLGRTPDGRKAVAAYFIMGRSSNSRNRIFAEDGEGIRTQAFDPSKLEDPSLIIYAPVRVLGNKTIVTNGDQTDTIYEGMDKQMTFEQSLRSREFEPDGPNFTPRISGIMHIGEGSYNFAMSILKSDDGCPDSCSRFTYAYENPAAGKGRFIHTYMHDGNPLPSFEGEPKPVEIKGDIDEFTDMLWNSLNEENKVSLFVRYIDIEDGSYETRIVNKNK
;
A
#
# COMPACT_ATOMS: atom_id res chain seq x y z
N MET A 1 -34.24 -22.91 42.08
CA MET A 1 -32.84 -23.27 41.98
C MET A 1 -32.47 -23.38 40.50
N TRP A 2 -31.90 -22.31 39.93
CA TRP A 2 -31.45 -22.31 38.56
C TRP A 2 -29.97 -22.71 38.54
N LYS A 3 -29.64 -23.83 37.93
CA LYS A 3 -28.26 -24.31 37.76
C LYS A 3 -27.62 -23.43 36.69
N LYS A 4 -26.53 -22.70 37.03
CA LYS A 4 -25.65 -22.08 36.08
C LYS A 4 -24.96 -23.18 35.24
N GLN A 5 -25.17 -23.14 33.92
CA GLN A 5 -24.32 -23.89 32.96
C GLN A 5 -22.95 -23.23 32.90
N PRO A 6 -21.86 -24.01 32.78
CA PRO A 6 -20.54 -23.48 32.57
C PRO A 6 -20.49 -22.84 31.18
N GLN A 7 -20.03 -21.59 31.09
CA GLN A 7 -19.68 -20.95 29.83
C GLN A 7 -18.52 -21.73 29.23
N SER A 8 -18.75 -22.39 28.10
CA SER A 8 -17.70 -22.92 27.24
C SER A 8 -16.85 -21.74 26.79
N GLY A 9 -15.59 -21.69 27.22
CA GLY A 9 -14.59 -20.76 26.72
C GLY A 9 -14.42 -21.01 25.23
N GLY A 10 -14.99 -20.11 24.40
CA GLY A 10 -14.63 -20.01 23.02
C GLY A 10 -13.16 -19.60 22.98
N MET A 11 -12.27 -20.50 22.56
CA MET A 11 -10.95 -20.11 22.08
C MET A 11 -11.21 -19.16 20.92
N GLU A 12 -10.95 -17.87 21.13
CA GLU A 12 -10.79 -16.93 20.06
C GLU A 12 -9.71 -17.50 19.14
N GLU A 13 -10.09 -17.98 17.97
CA GLU A 13 -9.15 -18.40 16.95
C GLU A 13 -8.42 -17.11 16.54
N ALA A 14 -7.23 -16.91 17.11
CA ALA A 14 -6.43 -15.72 16.83
C ALA A 14 -6.22 -15.67 15.32
N MET A 15 -6.67 -14.60 14.69
CA MET A 15 -6.55 -14.40 13.26
C MET A 15 -5.11 -14.64 12.84
N LYS A 16 -4.87 -15.68 12.04
CA LYS A 16 -3.54 -16.10 11.61
C LYS A 16 -2.93 -14.98 10.75
N LEU A 17 -1.88 -14.35 11.24
CA LEU A 17 -1.10 -13.40 10.45
C LEU A 17 -0.37 -14.17 9.35
N LEU A 18 -0.33 -13.59 8.16
CA LEU A 18 0.38 -14.15 7.02
C LEU A 18 1.84 -13.67 7.04
N SER A 19 2.73 -14.52 6.61
CA SER A 19 4.11 -14.12 6.32
C SER A 19 4.12 -13.31 5.03
N LEU A 20 4.51 -12.03 5.13
CA LEU A 20 4.61 -11.16 3.96
C LEU A 20 5.66 -11.67 2.96
N GLU A 21 6.73 -12.29 3.45
CA GLU A 21 7.74 -12.94 2.63
C GLU A 21 7.14 -14.08 1.77
N GLU A 22 6.35 -14.97 2.40
CA GLU A 22 5.72 -16.09 1.70
C GLU A 22 4.67 -15.60 0.69
N GLU A 23 3.86 -14.59 1.07
CA GLU A 23 2.86 -13.97 0.18
C GLU A 23 3.51 -13.39 -1.09
N LEU A 24 4.64 -12.69 -0.95
CA LEU A 24 5.35 -12.08 -2.08
C LEU A 24 6.08 -13.13 -2.93
N ARG A 25 6.71 -14.12 -2.31
CA ARG A 25 7.42 -15.20 -3.04
C ARG A 25 6.47 -16.11 -3.81
N SER A 26 5.26 -16.33 -3.29
CA SER A 26 4.24 -17.16 -3.95
C SER A 26 3.49 -16.44 -5.07
N ASN A 27 3.59 -15.12 -5.16
CA ASN A 27 2.89 -14.31 -6.16
C ASN A 27 3.87 -13.61 -7.10
N ALA A 28 4.01 -14.11 -8.32
CA ALA A 28 4.94 -13.56 -9.31
C ALA A 28 4.62 -12.12 -9.73
N TYR A 29 3.35 -11.68 -9.61
CA TYR A 29 2.94 -10.34 -10.05
C TYR A 29 1.75 -9.77 -9.25
N PRO A 30 1.93 -9.35 -7.99
CA PRO A 30 0.94 -8.57 -7.26
C PRO A 30 0.75 -7.14 -7.81
N GLY A 31 1.59 -6.71 -8.75
CA GLY A 31 1.55 -5.40 -9.39
C GLY A 31 2.14 -4.29 -8.53
N ARG A 32 1.30 -3.49 -7.90
CA ARG A 32 1.69 -2.49 -6.89
C ARG A 32 1.17 -2.97 -5.54
N GLY A 33 1.94 -2.74 -4.49
CA GLY A 33 1.53 -3.16 -3.15
C GLY A 33 1.82 -2.10 -2.10
N ILE A 34 0.88 -1.93 -1.16
CA ILE A 34 0.99 -1.07 0.01
C ILE A 34 0.92 -1.93 1.26
N VAL A 35 1.87 -1.75 2.17
CA VAL A 35 1.85 -2.30 3.52
C VAL A 35 1.79 -1.16 4.51
N LEU A 36 0.80 -1.15 5.40
CA LEU A 36 0.73 -0.26 6.55
C LEU A 36 0.66 -1.09 7.82
N GLY A 37 1.40 -0.71 8.86
CA GLY A 37 1.46 -1.50 10.09
C GLY A 37 2.19 -0.81 11.23
N ARG A 38 2.53 -1.59 12.26
CA ARG A 38 3.23 -1.13 13.45
C ARG A 38 4.39 -2.07 13.77
N THR A 39 5.52 -1.51 14.17
CA THR A 39 6.71 -2.29 14.56
C THR A 39 6.43 -3.24 15.74
N PRO A 40 7.24 -4.31 15.92
CA PRO A 40 7.06 -5.27 17.02
C PRO A 40 7.15 -4.65 18.41
N ASP A 41 7.97 -3.62 18.58
CA ASP A 41 8.08 -2.86 19.84
C ASP A 41 6.93 -1.85 20.05
N GLY A 42 6.07 -1.68 19.04
CA GLY A 42 4.93 -0.79 19.07
C GLY A 42 5.27 0.71 18.97
N ARG A 43 6.51 1.07 18.72
CA ARG A 43 6.98 2.48 18.75
C ARG A 43 6.83 3.19 17.42
N LYS A 44 6.95 2.49 16.31
CA LYS A 44 6.95 3.12 14.98
C LYS A 44 5.78 2.62 14.14
N ALA A 45 5.17 3.52 13.40
CA ALA A 45 4.29 3.22 12.28
C ALA A 45 5.12 2.85 11.06
N VAL A 46 4.65 1.88 10.28
CA VAL A 46 5.35 1.31 9.12
C VAL A 46 4.56 1.57 7.87
N ALA A 47 5.20 2.16 6.85
CA ALA A 47 4.68 2.25 5.50
C ALA A 47 5.67 1.60 4.52
N ALA A 48 5.17 0.75 3.63
CA ALA A 48 5.94 0.30 2.49
C ALA A 48 5.09 0.39 1.21
N TYR A 49 5.72 0.73 0.11
CA TYR A 49 5.12 0.76 -1.21
C TYR A 49 6.11 0.23 -2.25
N PHE A 50 5.67 -0.72 -3.07
CA PHE A 50 6.47 -1.21 -4.17
C PHE A 50 5.73 -1.14 -5.50
N ILE A 51 6.49 -1.02 -6.57
CA ILE A 51 6.00 -1.15 -7.94
C ILE A 51 6.70 -2.30 -8.65
N MET A 52 5.91 -3.01 -9.45
CA MET A 52 6.37 -4.01 -10.40
C MET A 52 5.92 -3.62 -11.80
N GLY A 53 6.61 -4.13 -12.83
CA GLY A 53 6.30 -3.84 -14.23
C GLY A 53 6.58 -5.04 -15.11
N ARG A 54 5.68 -5.30 -16.09
CA ARG A 54 5.90 -6.33 -17.13
C ARG A 54 6.33 -5.75 -18.47
N SER A 55 5.88 -4.53 -18.83
CA SER A 55 6.29 -3.85 -20.05
C SER A 55 7.59 -3.05 -19.88
N SER A 56 8.26 -2.73 -20.96
CA SER A 56 9.46 -1.87 -20.97
C SER A 56 9.15 -0.49 -20.36
N ASN A 57 8.03 0.12 -20.73
CA ASN A 57 7.60 1.41 -20.21
C ASN A 57 7.36 1.34 -18.69
N SER A 58 6.66 0.31 -18.20
CA SER A 58 6.40 0.14 -16.75
C SER A 58 7.66 -0.17 -15.93
N ARG A 59 8.69 -0.77 -16.55
CA ARG A 59 9.99 -1.03 -15.92
C ARG A 59 10.95 0.15 -15.97
N ASN A 60 10.69 1.13 -16.84
CA ASN A 60 11.53 2.33 -17.02
C ASN A 60 11.23 3.39 -15.94
N ARG A 61 11.23 3.00 -14.67
CA ARG A 61 10.90 3.86 -13.54
C ARG A 61 11.88 3.70 -12.40
N ILE A 62 12.03 4.79 -11.65
CA ILE A 62 12.69 4.84 -10.35
C ILE A 62 11.85 5.66 -9.37
N PHE A 63 12.04 5.46 -8.08
CA PHE A 63 11.62 6.38 -7.04
C PHE A 63 12.72 7.39 -6.75
N ALA A 64 12.35 8.64 -6.65
CA ALA A 64 13.21 9.73 -6.22
C ALA A 64 12.54 10.48 -5.06
N GLU A 65 13.34 11.01 -4.15
CA GLU A 65 12.86 11.86 -3.06
C GLU A 65 12.21 13.12 -3.63
N ASP A 66 11.12 13.57 -3.01
CA ASP A 66 10.39 14.79 -3.35
C ASP A 66 9.84 15.43 -2.06
N GLY A 67 10.64 16.31 -1.47
CA GLY A 67 10.38 16.86 -0.13
C GLY A 67 10.30 15.75 0.92
N GLU A 68 9.22 15.72 1.69
CA GLU A 68 8.95 14.65 2.66
C GLU A 68 8.33 13.41 2.01
N GLY A 69 7.99 13.45 0.70
CA GLY A 69 7.43 12.34 -0.05
C GLY A 69 8.43 11.72 -1.03
N ILE A 70 7.89 11.03 -2.00
CA ILE A 70 8.64 10.51 -3.15
C ILE A 70 7.82 10.71 -4.43
N ARG A 71 8.50 10.72 -5.58
CA ARG A 71 7.88 10.69 -6.90
C ARG A 71 8.47 9.60 -7.77
N THR A 72 7.71 9.12 -8.73
CA THR A 72 8.22 8.31 -9.81
C THR A 72 8.89 9.18 -10.86
N GLN A 73 9.97 8.69 -11.45
CA GLN A 73 10.65 9.30 -12.60
C GLN A 73 10.95 8.23 -13.63
N ALA A 74 11.04 8.62 -14.90
CA ALA A 74 11.62 7.75 -15.91
C ALA A 74 13.11 7.55 -15.60
N PHE A 75 13.57 6.31 -15.61
CA PHE A 75 14.99 6.00 -15.53
C PHE A 75 15.74 6.49 -16.79
N ASP A 76 15.18 6.18 -17.94
CA ASP A 76 15.64 6.66 -19.24
C ASP A 76 14.54 7.51 -19.89
N PRO A 77 14.63 8.85 -19.83
CA PRO A 77 13.61 9.73 -20.41
C PRO A 77 13.40 9.53 -21.91
N SER A 78 14.42 9.05 -22.63
CA SER A 78 14.33 8.82 -24.09
C SER A 78 13.40 7.66 -24.47
N LYS A 79 13.08 6.77 -23.49
CA LYS A 79 12.20 5.61 -23.63
C LYS A 79 10.83 5.81 -23.01
N LEU A 80 10.52 7.04 -22.59
CA LEU A 80 9.22 7.37 -22.01
C LEU A 80 8.17 7.54 -23.11
N GLU A 81 7.24 6.59 -23.21
CA GLU A 81 6.18 6.62 -24.24
C GLU A 81 4.98 7.45 -23.77
N ASP A 82 4.40 7.15 -22.61
CA ASP A 82 3.27 7.85 -22.01
C ASP A 82 3.51 8.06 -20.51
N PRO A 83 3.67 9.33 -20.06
CA PRO A 83 3.89 9.63 -18.65
C PRO A 83 2.63 9.52 -17.79
N SER A 84 1.44 9.57 -18.35
CA SER A 84 0.19 9.83 -17.61
C SER A 84 -0.13 8.83 -16.52
N LEU A 85 0.20 7.54 -16.72
CA LEU A 85 -0.05 6.47 -15.75
C LEU A 85 1.20 6.02 -14.98
N ILE A 86 2.36 6.61 -15.26
CA ILE A 86 3.64 6.14 -14.68
C ILE A 86 4.41 7.23 -13.92
N ILE A 87 4.13 8.50 -14.16
CA ILE A 87 4.76 9.63 -13.46
C ILE A 87 3.75 10.27 -12.52
N TYR A 88 3.97 10.08 -11.22
CA TYR A 88 3.12 10.59 -10.12
C TYR A 88 3.91 10.63 -8.82
N ALA A 89 3.36 11.23 -7.78
CA ALA A 89 3.92 11.20 -6.43
C ALA A 89 3.26 10.06 -5.61
N PRO A 90 3.86 8.87 -5.45
CA PRO A 90 3.21 7.79 -4.72
C PRO A 90 3.11 8.05 -3.22
N VAL A 91 3.95 8.92 -2.66
CA VAL A 91 3.91 9.29 -1.25
C VAL A 91 3.94 10.80 -1.10
N ARG A 92 2.96 11.34 -0.37
CA ARG A 92 2.92 12.74 0.06
C ARG A 92 2.60 12.84 1.55
N VAL A 93 3.10 13.89 2.19
CA VAL A 93 2.87 14.17 3.60
C VAL A 93 2.06 15.46 3.73
N LEU A 94 1.00 15.43 4.55
CA LEU A 94 0.17 16.59 4.89
C LEU A 94 0.07 16.70 6.41
N GLY A 95 0.90 17.54 7.03
CA GLY A 95 1.00 17.62 8.47
C GLY A 95 1.36 16.26 9.08
N ASN A 96 0.52 15.75 9.96
CA ASN A 96 0.71 14.44 10.59
C ASN A 96 0.16 13.24 9.78
N LYS A 97 -0.11 13.44 8.49
CA LYS A 97 -0.68 12.41 7.61
C LYS A 97 0.31 12.01 6.53
N THR A 98 0.54 10.72 6.38
CA THR A 98 1.29 10.14 5.25
C THR A 98 0.32 9.44 4.32
N ILE A 99 0.27 9.87 3.06
CA ILE A 99 -0.59 9.35 1.99
C ILE A 99 0.28 8.49 1.08
N VAL A 100 -0.15 7.26 0.78
CA VAL A 100 0.56 6.31 -0.09
C VAL A 100 -0.41 5.75 -1.12
N THR A 101 -0.09 5.87 -2.42
CA THR A 101 -0.96 5.34 -3.49
C THR A 101 -0.17 4.78 -4.68
N ASN A 102 -0.87 4.11 -5.59
CA ASN A 102 -0.28 3.57 -6.82
C ASN A 102 -0.48 4.47 -8.06
N GLY A 103 -0.93 5.70 -7.90
CA GLY A 103 -1.20 6.59 -9.03
C GLY A 103 -1.38 8.06 -8.60
N ASP A 104 -1.84 8.88 -9.53
CA ASP A 104 -2.04 10.31 -9.37
C ASP A 104 -3.17 10.69 -8.39
N GLN A 105 -3.95 9.72 -7.91
CA GLN A 105 -4.93 9.95 -6.85
C GLN A 105 -4.28 10.39 -5.53
N THR A 106 -2.96 10.28 -5.36
CA THR A 106 -2.24 10.86 -4.22
C THR A 106 -2.51 12.36 -4.10
N ASP A 107 -2.40 13.08 -5.23
CA ASP A 107 -2.65 14.52 -5.28
C ASP A 107 -4.12 14.83 -4.99
N THR A 108 -5.04 14.02 -5.52
CA THR A 108 -6.48 14.16 -5.24
C THR A 108 -6.79 14.02 -3.74
N ILE A 109 -6.18 13.03 -3.07
CA ILE A 109 -6.34 12.84 -1.62
C ILE A 109 -5.71 14.02 -0.86
N TYR A 110 -4.48 14.39 -1.22
CA TYR A 110 -3.76 15.49 -0.59
C TYR A 110 -4.57 16.80 -0.66
N GLU A 111 -5.00 17.20 -1.85
CA GLU A 111 -5.77 18.43 -2.06
C GLU A 111 -7.15 18.39 -1.41
N GLY A 112 -7.82 17.23 -1.44
CA GLY A 112 -9.11 17.05 -0.78
C GLY A 112 -8.99 17.20 0.72
N MET A 113 -8.01 16.56 1.34
CA MET A 113 -7.79 16.62 2.78
C MET A 113 -7.28 17.99 3.24
N ASP A 114 -6.49 18.69 2.43
CA ASP A 114 -6.09 20.08 2.68
C ASP A 114 -7.32 21.01 2.73
N LYS A 115 -8.36 20.69 1.94
CA LYS A 115 -9.69 21.33 1.96
C LYS A 115 -10.64 20.71 3.00
N GLN A 116 -10.13 19.95 3.98
CA GLN A 116 -10.89 19.33 5.08
C GLN A 116 -11.91 18.24 4.66
N MET A 117 -11.77 17.69 3.47
CA MET A 117 -12.52 16.48 3.09
C MET A 117 -11.97 15.25 3.81
N THR A 118 -12.82 14.23 4.01
CA THR A 118 -12.33 12.92 4.47
C THR A 118 -11.56 12.19 3.37
N PHE A 119 -10.83 11.15 3.75
CA PHE A 119 -10.12 10.28 2.80
C PHE A 119 -11.08 9.71 1.74
N GLU A 120 -12.22 9.18 2.15
CA GLU A 120 -13.24 8.64 1.25
C GLU A 120 -13.87 9.71 0.36
N GLN A 121 -14.15 10.90 0.91
CA GLN A 121 -14.70 12.01 0.14
C GLN A 121 -13.73 12.46 -0.94
N SER A 122 -12.43 12.51 -0.63
CA SER A 122 -11.39 12.88 -1.59
C SER A 122 -11.32 11.91 -2.78
N LEU A 123 -11.58 10.63 -2.55
CA LEU A 123 -11.53 9.60 -3.58
C LEU A 123 -12.81 9.49 -4.44
N ARG A 124 -13.89 10.22 -4.11
CA ARG A 124 -15.18 10.10 -4.85
C ARG A 124 -15.10 10.46 -6.32
N SER A 125 -14.19 11.35 -6.70
CA SER A 125 -13.98 11.77 -8.10
C SER A 125 -13.07 10.82 -8.89
N ARG A 126 -12.55 9.76 -8.26
CA ARG A 126 -11.61 8.82 -8.88
C ARG A 126 -12.24 7.46 -9.08
N GLU A 127 -11.76 6.76 -10.08
CA GLU A 127 -12.12 5.37 -10.40
C GLU A 127 -10.83 4.57 -10.59
N PHE A 128 -10.91 3.34 -11.05
CA PHE A 128 -9.76 2.56 -11.49
C PHE A 128 -9.05 3.20 -12.69
N GLU A 129 -7.89 2.71 -13.10
CA GLU A 129 -7.16 3.24 -14.26
C GLU A 129 -7.87 2.84 -15.57
N PRO A 130 -7.92 3.75 -16.58
CA PRO A 130 -8.62 3.49 -17.85
C PRO A 130 -7.76 2.65 -18.82
N ASP A 131 -7.07 1.63 -18.31
CA ASP A 131 -6.13 0.77 -19.03
C ASP A 131 -6.73 -0.60 -19.39
N GLY A 132 -7.90 -0.60 -20.01
CA GLY A 132 -8.52 -1.85 -20.47
C GLY A 132 -7.56 -2.76 -21.26
N PRO A 133 -7.64 -4.08 -21.08
CA PRO A 133 -8.66 -4.84 -20.35
C PRO A 133 -8.38 -5.04 -18.85
N ASN A 134 -7.26 -4.54 -18.31
CA ASN A 134 -6.90 -4.79 -16.91
C ASN A 134 -7.70 -3.92 -15.93
N PHE A 135 -8.07 -2.69 -16.34
CA PHE A 135 -8.72 -1.72 -15.47
C PHE A 135 -8.05 -1.67 -14.09
N THR A 136 -6.74 -1.37 -14.13
CA THR A 136 -5.85 -1.43 -12.95
C THR A 136 -6.48 -0.79 -11.73
N PRO A 137 -6.66 -1.52 -10.62
CA PRO A 137 -7.22 -0.94 -9.40
C PRO A 137 -6.37 0.21 -8.86
N ARG A 138 -7.01 1.27 -8.37
CA ARG A 138 -6.35 2.30 -7.58
C ARG A 138 -6.37 1.89 -6.13
N ILE A 139 -5.21 1.60 -5.57
CA ILE A 139 -5.02 1.31 -4.15
C ILE A 139 -4.45 2.54 -3.45
N SER A 140 -4.94 2.83 -2.27
CA SER A 140 -4.53 3.99 -1.49
C SER A 140 -4.43 3.62 -0.01
N GLY A 141 -3.49 4.24 0.69
CA GLY A 141 -3.35 4.18 2.13
C GLY A 141 -3.16 5.57 2.70
N ILE A 142 -3.68 5.80 3.90
CA ILE A 142 -3.42 6.99 4.69
C ILE A 142 -3.11 6.60 6.12
N MET A 143 -2.09 7.23 6.69
CA MET A 143 -1.68 7.09 8.09
C MET A 143 -1.90 8.41 8.80
N HIS A 144 -2.45 8.35 10.00
CA HIS A 144 -2.55 9.49 10.91
C HIS A 144 -1.68 9.19 12.14
N ILE A 145 -0.67 10.00 12.37
CA ILE A 145 0.32 9.80 13.43
C ILE A 145 0.42 11.08 14.26
N GLY A 146 0.34 10.97 15.57
CA GLY A 146 0.55 12.10 16.45
C GLY A 146 0.17 11.84 17.90
N GLU A 147 0.89 12.50 18.82
CA GLU A 147 0.61 12.48 20.25
C GLU A 147 0.51 11.06 20.84
N GLY A 148 1.38 10.15 20.41
CA GLY A 148 1.36 8.75 20.84
C GLY A 148 0.24 7.90 20.23
N SER A 149 -0.57 8.45 19.33
CA SER A 149 -1.65 7.75 18.64
C SER A 149 -1.28 7.41 17.19
N TYR A 150 -1.77 6.27 16.72
CA TYR A 150 -1.60 5.82 15.34
C TYR A 150 -2.85 5.10 14.85
N ASN A 151 -3.37 5.54 13.72
CA ASN A 151 -4.39 4.82 12.96
C ASN A 151 -4.11 4.95 11.47
N PHE A 152 -4.71 4.07 10.67
CA PHE A 152 -4.60 4.13 9.22
C PHE A 152 -5.86 3.63 8.53
N ALA A 153 -6.04 4.04 7.28
CA ALA A 153 -7.05 3.48 6.40
C ALA A 153 -6.44 3.07 5.06
N MET A 154 -7.04 2.07 4.43
CA MET A 154 -6.70 1.60 3.09
C MET A 154 -7.94 1.61 2.21
N SER A 155 -7.79 1.90 0.93
CA SER A 155 -8.88 1.90 -0.05
C SER A 155 -8.47 1.22 -1.34
N ILE A 156 -9.45 0.62 -2.01
CA ILE A 156 -9.33 0.13 -3.38
C ILE A 156 -10.53 0.60 -4.20
N LEU A 157 -10.24 1.15 -5.38
CA LEU A 157 -11.21 1.46 -6.42
C LEU A 157 -10.93 0.51 -7.58
N LYS A 158 -11.88 -0.33 -7.93
CA LYS A 158 -11.69 -1.34 -8.98
C LYS A 158 -12.92 -1.46 -9.86
N SER A 159 -12.75 -1.95 -11.08
CA SER A 159 -13.87 -2.29 -11.94
C SER A 159 -14.72 -3.39 -11.29
N ASP A 160 -16.02 -3.33 -11.47
CA ASP A 160 -16.96 -4.35 -11.04
C ASP A 160 -16.99 -5.45 -12.10
N ASP A 161 -16.40 -6.61 -11.78
CA ASP A 161 -16.26 -7.76 -12.68
C ASP A 161 -15.68 -7.43 -14.09
N GLY A 162 -14.75 -6.44 -14.15
CA GLY A 162 -14.16 -6.01 -15.41
C GLY A 162 -15.06 -5.09 -16.24
N CYS A 163 -16.17 -4.59 -15.70
CA CYS A 163 -17.05 -3.63 -16.36
C CYS A 163 -16.38 -2.24 -16.41
N PRO A 164 -16.20 -1.64 -17.60
CA PRO A 164 -15.56 -0.33 -17.74
C PRO A 164 -16.39 0.82 -17.16
N ASP A 165 -17.70 0.65 -17.01
CA ASP A 165 -18.65 1.69 -16.60
C ASP A 165 -19.10 1.53 -15.15
N SER A 166 -18.54 0.57 -14.40
CA SER A 166 -18.91 0.30 -13.01
C SER A 166 -17.68 0.22 -12.10
N CYS A 167 -17.66 1.05 -11.05
CA CYS A 167 -16.57 1.14 -10.10
C CYS A 167 -17.02 0.72 -8.69
N SER A 168 -16.46 -0.38 -8.20
CA SER A 168 -16.58 -0.80 -6.81
C SER A 168 -15.56 -0.06 -5.94
N ARG A 169 -16.00 0.43 -4.74
CA ARG A 169 -15.21 1.25 -3.82
C ARG A 169 -15.23 0.66 -2.44
N PHE A 170 -14.07 0.34 -1.91
CA PHE A 170 -13.93 -0.21 -0.56
C PHE A 170 -12.93 0.63 0.24
N THR A 171 -13.26 0.90 1.50
CA THR A 171 -12.37 1.54 2.47
C THR A 171 -12.38 0.74 3.76
N TYR A 172 -11.18 0.50 4.30
CA TYR A 172 -10.94 -0.28 5.51
C TYR A 172 -10.17 0.61 6.50
N ALA A 173 -10.74 0.86 7.66
CA ALA A 173 -10.13 1.67 8.71
C ALA A 173 -9.63 0.78 9.86
N TYR A 174 -8.44 1.08 10.36
CA TYR A 174 -7.77 0.35 11.43
C TYR A 174 -7.35 1.32 12.52
N GLU A 175 -7.99 1.23 13.67
CA GLU A 175 -7.69 2.04 14.85
C GLU A 175 -6.76 1.27 15.79
N ASN A 176 -5.76 1.98 16.33
CA ASN A 176 -4.80 1.43 17.28
C ASN A 176 -4.22 0.07 16.85
N PRO A 177 -3.59 -0.04 15.68
CA PRO A 177 -3.07 -1.32 15.20
C PRO A 177 -2.10 -1.94 16.21
N ALA A 178 -2.25 -3.23 16.45
CA ALA A 178 -1.42 -3.93 17.42
C ALA A 178 0.05 -3.99 16.96
N ALA A 179 0.97 -3.98 17.91
CA ALA A 179 2.40 -4.13 17.68
C ALA A 179 2.71 -5.43 16.88
N GLY A 180 3.64 -5.33 15.92
CA GLY A 180 4.04 -6.43 15.05
C GLY A 180 3.01 -6.82 13.98
N LYS A 181 1.93 -6.04 13.80
CA LYS A 181 0.87 -6.33 12.84
C LYS A 181 0.74 -5.24 11.78
N GLY A 182 0.39 -5.67 10.57
CA GLY A 182 0.11 -4.79 9.45
C GLY A 182 -1.00 -5.33 8.56
N ARG A 183 -1.29 -4.55 7.52
CA ARG A 183 -2.21 -4.88 6.44
C ARG A 183 -1.54 -4.68 5.11
N PHE A 184 -1.73 -5.62 4.21
CA PHE A 184 -1.18 -5.62 2.86
C PHE A 184 -2.30 -5.61 1.83
N ILE A 185 -2.31 -4.60 0.96
CA ILE A 185 -3.18 -4.48 -0.20
C ILE A 185 -2.34 -4.38 -1.47
N HIS A 186 -2.79 -5.00 -2.55
CA HIS A 186 -2.09 -4.96 -3.83
C HIS A 186 -3.07 -4.89 -5.00
N THR A 187 -2.59 -4.58 -6.21
CA THR A 187 -3.50 -4.32 -7.33
C THR A 187 -4.06 -5.59 -7.93
N TYR A 188 -3.29 -6.68 -8.01
CA TYR A 188 -3.69 -7.90 -8.71
C TYR A 188 -3.55 -9.15 -7.86
N MET A 189 -4.52 -10.04 -7.90
CA MET A 189 -4.49 -11.31 -7.15
C MET A 189 -3.27 -12.16 -7.51
N HIS A 190 -2.93 -12.23 -8.79
CA HIS A 190 -1.79 -12.97 -9.34
C HIS A 190 -1.50 -12.49 -10.77
N ASP A 191 -0.49 -13.06 -11.41
CA ASP A 191 -0.21 -12.85 -12.83
C ASP A 191 -1.32 -13.43 -13.71
N GLY A 192 -1.59 -12.78 -14.85
CA GLY A 192 -2.68 -13.19 -15.76
C GLY A 192 -2.80 -12.31 -17.00
N ASN A 193 -3.75 -12.64 -17.85
CA ASN A 193 -4.14 -11.82 -19.01
C ASN A 193 -5.64 -12.02 -19.32
N PRO A 194 -6.54 -11.09 -18.96
CA PRO A 194 -6.23 -9.88 -18.19
C PRO A 194 -5.78 -10.17 -16.75
N LEU A 195 -5.19 -9.19 -16.10
CA LEU A 195 -4.76 -9.28 -14.70
C LEU A 195 -6.00 -9.24 -13.78
N PRO A 196 -6.22 -10.25 -12.91
CA PRO A 196 -7.36 -10.24 -11.99
C PRO A 196 -7.14 -9.23 -10.87
N SER A 197 -8.10 -8.35 -10.64
CA SER A 197 -8.07 -7.38 -9.55
C SER A 197 -8.02 -8.04 -8.18
N PHE A 198 -7.39 -7.36 -7.21
CA PHE A 198 -7.39 -7.79 -5.81
C PHE A 198 -8.80 -7.92 -5.25
N GLU A 199 -9.04 -8.97 -4.48
CA GLU A 199 -10.31 -9.29 -3.83
C GLU A 199 -10.19 -9.42 -2.32
N GLY A 200 -11.26 -9.03 -1.61
CA GLY A 200 -11.36 -9.15 -0.16
C GLY A 200 -10.76 -7.99 0.61
N GLU A 201 -10.59 -8.20 1.92
CA GLU A 201 -9.93 -7.25 2.82
C GLU A 201 -8.41 -7.21 2.59
N PRO A 202 -7.74 -6.08 2.92
CA PRO A 202 -6.29 -6.06 3.02
C PRO A 202 -5.77 -7.17 3.92
N LYS A 203 -4.85 -7.98 3.41
CA LYS A 203 -4.34 -9.19 4.07
C LYS A 203 -3.67 -8.85 5.40
N PRO A 204 -4.00 -9.53 6.52
CA PRO A 204 -3.32 -9.36 7.80
C PRO A 204 -1.92 -9.98 7.72
N VAL A 205 -0.88 -9.17 7.93
CA VAL A 205 0.51 -9.58 7.80
C VAL A 205 1.32 -9.29 9.05
N GLU A 206 2.41 -10.05 9.26
CA GLU A 206 3.39 -9.77 10.28
C GLU A 206 4.33 -8.64 9.85
N ILE A 207 4.63 -7.71 10.78
CA ILE A 207 5.71 -6.73 10.65
C ILE A 207 6.86 -7.20 11.54
N LYS A 208 8.04 -7.41 10.95
CA LYS A 208 9.24 -7.93 11.65
C LYS A 208 10.46 -7.09 11.30
N GLY A 209 11.40 -7.06 12.21
CA GLY A 209 12.69 -6.44 12.01
C GLY A 209 12.71 -4.91 12.10
N ASP A 210 13.90 -4.37 11.99
CA ASP A 210 14.12 -2.95 11.78
C ASP A 210 13.85 -2.54 10.32
N ILE A 211 14.07 -1.28 9.99
CA ILE A 211 13.76 -0.77 8.64
C ILE A 211 14.64 -1.42 7.56
N ASP A 212 15.90 -1.73 7.87
CA ASP A 212 16.82 -2.32 6.90
C ASP A 212 16.46 -3.79 6.64
N GLU A 213 16.25 -4.56 7.71
CA GLU A 213 15.78 -5.96 7.63
C GLU A 213 14.44 -6.09 6.89
N PHE A 214 13.49 -5.19 7.18
CA PHE A 214 12.18 -5.19 6.52
C PHE A 214 12.28 -4.82 5.04
N THR A 215 13.13 -3.83 4.70
CA THR A 215 13.38 -3.42 3.32
C THR A 215 14.02 -4.56 2.52
N ASP A 216 15.04 -5.20 3.06
CA ASP A 216 15.76 -6.30 2.43
C ASP A 216 14.83 -7.52 2.24
N MET A 217 14.04 -7.87 3.25
CA MET A 217 13.04 -8.94 3.16
C MET A 217 12.05 -8.66 2.03
N LEU A 218 11.46 -7.47 1.98
CA LEU A 218 10.52 -7.10 0.91
C LEU A 218 11.16 -7.18 -0.47
N TRP A 219 12.31 -6.52 -0.64
CA TRP A 219 13.00 -6.44 -1.93
C TRP A 219 13.41 -7.80 -2.47
N ASN A 220 13.91 -8.69 -1.59
CA ASN A 220 14.34 -10.04 -1.95
C ASN A 220 13.19 -11.03 -2.14
N SER A 221 11.99 -10.69 -1.69
CA SER A 221 10.79 -11.51 -1.86
C SER A 221 9.99 -11.18 -3.11
N LEU A 222 10.17 -9.98 -3.68
CA LEU A 222 9.57 -9.62 -4.97
C LEU A 222 10.21 -10.39 -6.12
N ASN A 223 9.37 -10.81 -7.09
CA ASN A 223 9.86 -11.48 -8.29
C ASN A 223 10.93 -10.65 -9.00
N GLU A 224 12.09 -11.28 -9.23
CA GLU A 224 13.30 -10.60 -9.71
C GLU A 224 13.13 -9.91 -11.07
N GLU A 225 12.37 -10.53 -11.98
CA GLU A 225 12.19 -9.95 -13.33
C GLU A 225 11.24 -8.75 -13.31
N ASN A 226 10.25 -8.77 -12.42
CA ASN A 226 9.15 -7.81 -12.43
C ASN A 226 9.34 -6.65 -11.44
N LYS A 227 10.16 -6.80 -10.39
CA LYS A 227 10.37 -5.71 -9.41
C LYS A 227 11.01 -4.49 -10.05
N VAL A 228 10.59 -3.30 -9.66
CA VAL A 228 11.06 -2.02 -10.21
C VAL A 228 11.59 -1.12 -9.12
N SER A 229 10.78 -0.76 -8.14
CA SER A 229 11.18 0.12 -7.02
C SER A 229 10.42 -0.23 -5.76
N LEU A 230 11.05 0.03 -4.61
CA LEU A 230 10.53 -0.14 -3.27
C LEU A 230 10.81 1.12 -2.44
N PHE A 231 9.82 1.58 -1.71
CA PHE A 231 9.89 2.59 -0.66
C PHE A 231 9.49 1.95 0.66
N VAL A 232 10.24 2.22 1.73
CA VAL A 232 9.91 1.86 3.11
C VAL A 232 10.15 3.06 4.01
N ARG A 233 9.21 3.33 4.94
CA ARG A 233 9.33 4.37 5.95
C ARG A 233 8.86 3.86 7.30
N TYR A 234 9.67 4.11 8.32
CA TYR A 234 9.32 3.94 9.72
C TYR A 234 9.20 5.31 10.36
N ILE A 235 8.06 5.57 11.02
CA ILE A 235 7.73 6.88 11.61
C ILE A 235 7.51 6.67 13.11
N ASP A 236 8.25 7.36 13.95
CA ASP A 236 8.04 7.33 15.40
C ASP A 236 6.66 7.92 15.73
N ILE A 237 5.86 7.16 16.52
CA ILE A 237 4.47 7.52 16.81
C ILE A 237 4.40 8.67 17.81
N GLU A 238 5.43 8.86 18.63
CA GLU A 238 5.47 9.92 19.66
C GLU A 238 5.82 11.28 19.08
N ASP A 239 6.92 11.37 18.30
CA ASP A 239 7.46 12.65 17.84
C ASP A 239 7.34 12.88 16.32
N GLY A 240 6.91 11.88 15.57
CA GLY A 240 6.75 11.96 14.11
C GLY A 240 8.06 11.91 13.32
N SER A 241 9.21 11.74 13.96
CA SER A 241 10.49 11.56 13.27
C SER A 241 10.47 10.28 12.44
N TYR A 242 11.17 10.27 11.30
CA TYR A 242 11.10 9.13 10.39
C TYR A 242 12.44 8.77 9.75
N GLU A 243 12.53 7.51 9.37
CA GLU A 243 13.59 6.94 8.55
C GLU A 243 12.99 6.43 7.26
N THR A 244 13.71 6.60 6.14
CA THR A 244 13.25 6.16 4.81
C THR A 244 14.31 5.32 4.13
N ARG A 245 13.87 4.30 3.38
CA ARG A 245 14.70 3.53 2.45
C ARG A 245 14.03 3.52 1.07
N ILE A 246 14.83 3.75 0.04
CA ILE A 246 14.41 3.65 -1.36
C ILE A 246 15.35 2.68 -2.06
N VAL A 247 14.76 1.66 -2.69
CA VAL A 247 15.50 0.69 -3.50
C VAL A 247 14.96 0.72 -4.91
N ASN A 248 15.84 0.94 -5.88
CA ASN A 248 15.52 0.93 -7.31
C ASN A 248 16.30 -0.17 -8.01
N LYS A 249 15.65 -0.92 -8.91
CA LYS A 249 16.32 -1.90 -9.76
C LYS A 249 17.21 -1.21 -10.78
N ASN A 250 16.71 -0.16 -11.39
CA ASN A 250 17.47 0.71 -12.29
C ASN A 250 18.30 1.70 -11.45
N LYS A 251 19.60 1.86 -11.80
CA LYS A 251 20.54 2.74 -11.10
C LYS A 251 21.26 3.62 -12.11
#